data_b57b67e59a500f1590a5613908f125ac
#
_entry.id   b57b67e59a500f1590a5613908f125ac
#
_cell.length_a   1.000
_cell.length_b   1.000
_cell.length_c   1.000
_cell.angle_alpha   90.00
_cell.angle_beta   90.00
_cell.angle_gamma   90.00
#
_symmetry.space_group_name_H-M   'P 1'
#
loop_
_entity.id
_entity.type
_entity.pdbx_description
1 polymer ?
#
loop_
_entity_poly.entity_id
_entity_poly.type
_entity_poly.pdbx_seq_one_letter_code
_entity_poly.pdbx_strand_id
1 'polypeptide(L)' 'MATKHNSVTLGKAQDDEPIFVLRAQDRLAPALVRRWADEAERAGCPAVKLIEARAVADAMEQWPTRKLPD' A
#
# COMPACT_ATOMS: atom_id res chain seq x y z
N MET A 1 10.00 4.75 -0.46
CA MET A 1 8.92 4.05 0.27
C MET A 1 7.94 5.07 0.83
N ALA A 2 6.65 4.84 0.66
CA ALA A 2 5.64 5.78 1.14
C ALA A 2 5.42 5.60 2.64
N THR A 3 5.43 6.71 3.37
CA THR A 3 5.11 6.75 4.79
C THR A 3 4.05 7.83 5.03
N LYS A 4 3.57 7.92 6.27
CA LYS A 4 2.55 8.91 6.64
C LYS A 4 2.95 10.34 6.26
N HIS A 5 4.22 10.69 6.40
CA HIS A 5 4.69 12.07 6.22
C HIS A 5 5.07 12.41 4.79
N ASN A 6 5.30 11.42 3.94
CA ASN A 6 5.73 11.68 2.57
C ASN A 6 4.86 10.98 1.51
N SER A 7 3.60 10.72 1.87
CA SER A 7 2.65 10.16 0.91
C SER A 7 2.06 11.26 0.02
N VAL A 8 2.53 11.33 -1.21
CA VAL A 8 2.01 12.28 -2.21
C VAL A 8 0.55 11.96 -2.54
N THR A 9 0.21 10.67 -2.56
CA THR A 9 -1.14 10.21 -2.91
C THR A 9 -2.18 10.73 -1.92
N LEU A 10 -1.88 10.70 -0.61
CA LEU A 10 -2.80 11.25 0.40
C LEU A 10 -3.02 12.75 0.20
N GLY A 11 -1.97 13.48 -0.17
CA GLY A 11 -2.09 14.91 -0.45
C GLY A 11 -2.91 15.21 -1.70
N LYS A 12 -3.04 14.26 -2.63
CA LYS A 12 -3.82 14.43 -3.85
C LYS A 12 -5.29 14.04 -3.70
N ALA A 13 -5.64 13.31 -2.64
CA ALA A 13 -7.02 12.92 -2.43
C ALA A 13 -7.89 14.16 -2.18
N GLN A 14 -9.09 14.16 -2.76
CA GLN A 14 -10.06 15.23 -2.51
C GLN A 14 -10.62 15.10 -1.10
N ASP A 15 -11.11 16.22 -0.55
CA ASP A 15 -11.57 16.24 0.85
C ASP A 15 -12.68 15.24 1.13
N ASP A 16 -13.56 15.00 0.16
CA ASP A 16 -14.70 14.09 0.29
C ASP A 16 -14.50 12.75 -0.39
N GLU A 17 -13.29 12.50 -0.90
CA GLU A 17 -12.97 11.25 -1.59
C GLU A 17 -12.76 10.13 -0.57
N PRO A 18 -13.54 9.03 -0.66
CA PRO A 18 -13.34 7.90 0.25
C PRO A 18 -11.96 7.28 0.04
N ILE A 19 -11.25 7.05 1.12
CA ILE A 19 -9.94 6.39 1.09
C ILE A 19 -9.89 5.27 2.12
N PHE A 20 -9.01 4.31 1.89
CA PHE A 20 -8.75 3.23 2.84
C PHE A 20 -7.24 3.14 3.08
N VAL A 21 -6.84 3.15 4.35
CA VAL A 21 -5.43 3.16 4.73
C VAL A 21 -5.06 1.81 5.33
N LEU A 22 -4.00 1.20 4.77
CA LEU A 22 -3.42 -0.04 5.29
C LEU A 22 -2.10 0.27 5.98
N ARG A 23 -1.94 -0.24 7.20
CA ARG A 23 -0.73 -0.04 8.00
C ARG A 23 0.08 -1.33 8.06
N ALA A 24 1.41 -1.18 8.21
CA ALA A 24 2.31 -2.34 8.30
C ALA A 24 1.97 -3.30 9.44
N GLN A 25 1.40 -2.81 10.53
CA GLN A 25 1.01 -3.68 11.65
C GLN A 25 -0.19 -4.57 11.32
N ASP A 26 -0.95 -4.26 10.28
CA ASP A 26 -2.07 -5.09 9.84
C ASP A 26 -1.51 -6.33 9.14
N ARG A 27 -1.78 -7.50 9.71
CA ARG A 27 -1.28 -8.78 9.16
C ARG A 27 -1.77 -9.05 7.74
N LEU A 28 -2.90 -8.46 7.35
CA LEU A 28 -3.49 -8.68 6.03
C LEU A 28 -2.92 -7.73 4.97
N ALA A 29 -2.25 -6.65 5.38
CA ALA A 29 -1.84 -5.60 4.46
C ALA A 29 -0.86 -6.05 3.37
N PRO A 30 0.22 -6.80 3.66
CA PRO A 30 1.16 -7.16 2.59
C PRO A 30 0.52 -7.92 1.44
N ALA A 31 -0.32 -8.92 1.75
CA ALA A 31 -0.98 -9.73 0.73
C ALA A 31 -1.95 -8.89 -0.10
N LEU A 32 -2.69 -7.98 0.55
CA LEU A 32 -3.63 -7.11 -0.15
C LEU A 32 -2.90 -6.13 -1.07
N VAL A 33 -1.79 -5.57 -0.63
CA VAL A 33 -0.99 -4.67 -1.47
C VAL A 33 -0.43 -5.41 -2.68
N ARG A 34 0.07 -6.64 -2.48
CA ARG A 34 0.58 -7.46 -3.58
C ARG A 34 -0.51 -7.80 -4.57
N ARG A 35 -1.70 -8.14 -4.08
CA ARG A 35 -2.86 -8.43 -4.95
C ARG A 35 -3.25 -7.18 -5.75
N TRP A 36 -3.26 -6.02 -5.11
CA TRP A 36 -3.52 -4.78 -5.81
C TRP A 36 -2.50 -4.56 -6.94
N ALA A 37 -1.21 -4.81 -6.66
CA ALA A 37 -0.16 -4.65 -7.65
C ALA A 37 -0.36 -5.60 -8.84
N ASP A 38 -0.74 -6.85 -8.58
CA ASP A 38 -0.99 -7.83 -9.63
C ASP A 38 -2.18 -7.40 -10.51
N GLU A 39 -3.26 -6.91 -9.90
CA GLU A 39 -4.42 -6.41 -10.63
C GLU A 39 -4.06 -5.15 -11.43
N ALA A 40 -3.28 -4.25 -10.84
CA ALA A 40 -2.83 -3.04 -11.51
C ALA A 40 -1.95 -3.37 -12.72
N GLU A 41 -1.09 -4.40 -12.61
CA GLU A 41 -0.27 -4.86 -13.72
C GLU A 41 -1.14 -5.34 -14.89
N ARG A 42 -2.17 -6.12 -14.59
CA ARG A 42 -3.11 -6.59 -15.62
C ARG A 42 -3.85 -5.44 -16.28
N ALA A 43 -4.09 -4.37 -15.54
CA ALA A 43 -4.76 -3.18 -16.05
C ALA A 43 -3.84 -2.23 -16.83
N GLY A 44 -2.53 -2.52 -16.87
CA GLY A 44 -1.59 -1.73 -17.64
C GLY A 44 -0.93 -0.58 -16.89
N CYS A 45 -0.91 -0.62 -15.56
CA CYS A 45 -0.22 0.42 -14.79
C CYS A 45 1.28 0.42 -15.04
N PRO A 46 1.94 1.60 -14.96
CA PRO A 46 3.38 1.69 -15.18
C PRO A 46 4.18 0.85 -14.19
N ALA A 47 5.28 0.23 -14.68
CA ALA A 47 6.12 -0.65 -13.88
C ALA A 47 6.67 0.03 -12.62
N VAL A 48 6.96 1.33 -12.70
CA VAL A 48 7.47 2.11 -11.56
C VAL A 48 6.52 2.04 -10.37
N LYS A 49 5.21 2.16 -10.61
CA LYS A 49 4.20 2.06 -9.55
C LYS A 49 4.12 0.66 -8.96
N LEU A 50 4.25 -0.35 -9.79
CA LEU A 50 4.20 -1.75 -9.36
C LEU A 50 5.40 -2.10 -8.48
N ILE A 51 6.60 -1.66 -8.88
CA ILE A 51 7.83 -1.88 -8.12
C ILE A 51 7.71 -1.22 -6.74
N GLU A 52 7.23 0.02 -6.70
CA GLU A 52 7.04 0.75 -5.45
C GLU A 52 6.05 0.03 -4.53
N ALA A 53 4.90 -0.37 -5.05
CA ALA A 53 3.89 -1.05 -4.27
C ALA A 53 4.40 -2.38 -3.69
N ARG A 54 5.10 -3.16 -4.50
CA ARG A 54 5.66 -4.44 -4.06
C ARG A 54 6.76 -4.25 -3.01
N ALA A 55 7.57 -3.20 -3.16
CA ALA A 55 8.58 -2.85 -2.16
C ALA A 55 7.94 -2.45 -0.82
N VAL A 56 6.83 -1.70 -0.87
CA VAL A 56 6.09 -1.34 0.35
C VAL A 56 5.52 -2.60 1.01
N ALA A 57 4.97 -3.53 0.22
CA ALA A 57 4.46 -4.78 0.76
C ALA A 57 5.56 -5.59 1.46
N ASP A 58 6.76 -5.66 0.86
CA ASP A 58 7.90 -6.33 1.48
C ASP A 58 8.30 -5.66 2.80
N ALA A 59 8.33 -4.33 2.82
CA ALA A 59 8.64 -3.58 4.04
C ALA A 59 7.58 -3.78 5.12
N MET A 60 6.31 -3.85 4.74
CA MET A 60 5.22 -4.16 5.67
C MET A 60 5.40 -5.54 6.29
N GLU A 61 5.80 -6.52 5.47
CA GLU A 61 5.99 -7.89 5.94
C GLU A 61 7.14 -8.00 6.94
N GLN A 62 8.15 -7.13 6.83
CA GLN A 62 9.28 -7.09 7.75
C GLN A 62 9.01 -6.28 9.02
N TRP A 63 7.86 -5.61 9.11
CA TRP A 63 7.51 -4.83 10.29
C TRP A 63 7.34 -5.75 11.50
N PRO A 64 8.01 -5.44 12.64
CA PRO A 64 8.04 -6.38 13.76
C PRO A 64 6.72 -6.52 14.54
N THR A 65 5.90 -5.47 14.54
CA THR A 65 4.63 -5.48 15.27
C THR A 65 3.49 -5.72 14.30
N ARG A 66 2.89 -6.90 14.37
CA ARG A 66 1.83 -7.30 13.44
C ARG A 66 0.65 -7.90 14.19
N LYS A 67 -0.54 -7.53 13.78
CA LYS A 67 -1.78 -8.02 14.41
C LYS A 67 -2.92 -8.05 13.39
N LEU A 68 -4.00 -8.74 13.74
CA LEU A 68 -5.23 -8.64 12.98
C LEU A 68 -5.84 -7.24 13.15
N PRO A 69 -6.63 -6.77 12.17
CA PRO A 69 -7.33 -5.49 12.31
C PRO A 69 -8.23 -5.46 13.53
N ASP A 70 -8.30 -4.30 14.14
CA ASP A 70 -9.22 -4.10 15.27
C ASP A 70 -10.67 -4.11 14.82
#